data_91afd6a90ff3119cb413f120e762ba8b
#
_entry.id   91afd6a90ff3119cb413f120e762ba8b
#
_cell.length_a   1.000
_cell.length_b   1.000
_cell.length_c   1.000
_cell.angle_alpha   90.00
_cell.angle_beta   90.00
_cell.angle_gamma   90.00
#
_symmetry.space_group_name_H-M   'P 1'
#
loop_
_entity.id
_entity.type
_entity.pdbx_description
1 polymer ?
#
loop_
_entity_poly.entity_id
_entity_poly.type
_entity_poly.pdbx_seq_one_letter_code
_entity_poly.pdbx_strand_id
1 'polypeptide(L)'
;MRHLSAKVRITLWFAVMMLIIDALVLTFIMVINGSVVTRSPEAVLVKELNANVDRVRFDNQRFRFDKLDYYSRGVYTILYDADGNVMRGAPPAEFTADVPLQDDAVRLVNCGADDYYVYDVNLDMTVGSVWLRGVIANEVTGGAMTAIVAVAWSVLPVLLILSVIGGYFIARQALRPIKKLTEAANAITDGTDLKARIGMPKGNDEVSQLAASFDNMFDRLEKSFEDEQRFTSDASHELRTPTTVILAECSYAQKNAETIEDYRATLDVIQRQAEKMSALVKSLLEITRMDQGTQKVSFEYADLSELVGVVCEEQALVARNGIRLETDIRPEIFCEMDVFLITRVLQNLIDNAYQFGREGGLIRVSLARTSDGAAITVADDGIGIAPEQLEKIFKRFYQADESRRNETGMGLGLSMVEQIVHLHGGTIDVNSTLGAGTTFVVYLPERQA
;
A
#
# COMPACT_ATOMS: atom_id res chain seq x y z
N MET A 1 -9.28 21.15 14.77
CA MET A 1 -9.36 20.11 13.70
C MET A 1 -8.64 18.77 14.02
N ARG A 2 -7.94 18.63 15.15
CA ARG A 2 -7.17 17.41 15.50
C ARG A 2 -8.00 16.18 15.91
N HIS A 3 -9.29 16.33 16.19
CA HIS A 3 -10.17 15.25 16.68
C HIS A 3 -11.20 14.72 15.66
N LEU A 4 -11.17 15.24 14.42
CA LEU A 4 -12.13 14.80 13.39
C LEU A 4 -11.57 13.56 12.65
N SER A 5 -12.44 12.57 12.39
CA SER A 5 -12.06 11.40 11.60
C SER A 5 -11.59 11.80 10.20
N ALA A 6 -10.70 11.02 9.60
CA ALA A 6 -10.18 11.28 8.25
C ALA A 6 -11.29 11.45 7.21
N LYS A 7 -12.39 10.70 7.33
CA LYS A 7 -13.59 10.82 6.48
C LYS A 7 -14.18 12.22 6.52
N VAL A 8 -14.42 12.73 7.74
CA VAL A 8 -15.02 14.06 7.95
C VAL A 8 -14.08 15.14 7.43
N ARG A 9 -12.78 14.99 7.63
CA ARG A 9 -11.79 15.96 7.14
C ARG A 9 -11.75 16.04 5.62
N ILE A 10 -11.78 14.90 4.92
CA ILE A 10 -11.82 14.86 3.46
C ILE A 10 -13.13 15.47 2.95
N THR A 11 -14.29 15.11 3.54
CA THR A 11 -15.58 15.66 3.17
C THR A 11 -15.63 17.19 3.37
N LEU A 12 -15.04 17.69 4.45
CA LEU A 12 -14.96 19.13 4.74
C LEU A 12 -14.08 19.85 3.70
N TRP A 13 -12.99 19.27 3.27
CA TRP A 13 -12.17 19.81 2.17
C TRP A 13 -12.95 19.89 0.86
N PHE A 14 -13.71 18.84 0.53
CA PHE A 14 -14.60 18.85 -0.65
C PHE A 14 -15.65 19.96 -0.55
N ALA A 15 -16.29 20.13 0.62
CA ALA A 15 -17.27 21.19 0.85
C ALA A 15 -16.67 22.59 0.70
N VAL A 16 -15.48 22.82 1.26
CA VAL A 16 -14.77 24.12 1.14
C VAL A 16 -14.38 24.39 -0.31
N MET A 17 -13.87 23.40 -1.04
CA MET A 17 -13.50 23.54 -2.44
C MET A 17 -14.71 23.88 -3.30
N MET A 18 -15.87 23.24 -3.05
CA MET A 18 -17.12 23.55 -3.75
C MET A 18 -17.63 24.94 -3.42
N LEU A 19 -17.58 25.40 -2.17
CA LEU A 19 -17.93 26.78 -1.80
C LEU A 19 -17.07 27.80 -2.54
N ILE A 20 -15.78 27.54 -2.72
CA ILE A 20 -14.88 28.40 -3.49
C ILE A 20 -15.29 28.42 -4.96
N ILE A 21 -15.61 27.28 -5.55
CA ILE A 21 -16.08 27.19 -6.94
C ILE A 21 -17.40 27.92 -7.11
N ASP A 22 -18.39 27.74 -6.21
CA ASP A 22 -19.65 28.39 -6.22
C ASP A 22 -19.51 29.95 -6.13
N ALA A 23 -18.62 30.41 -5.25
CA ALA A 23 -18.31 31.83 -5.11
C ALA A 23 -17.66 32.42 -6.39
N LEU A 24 -16.74 31.64 -7.03
CA LEU A 24 -16.14 32.03 -8.31
C LEU A 24 -17.19 32.12 -9.43
N VAL A 25 -18.10 31.17 -9.52
CA VAL A 25 -19.18 31.13 -10.51
C VAL A 25 -20.12 32.34 -10.31
N LEU A 26 -20.53 32.62 -9.06
CA LEU A 26 -21.34 33.78 -8.75
C LEU A 26 -20.63 35.08 -9.10
N THR A 27 -19.34 35.22 -8.76
CA THR A 27 -18.55 36.42 -9.10
C THR A 27 -18.42 36.57 -10.61
N PHE A 28 -18.18 35.48 -11.35
CA PHE A 28 -18.14 35.50 -12.81
C PHE A 28 -19.45 35.94 -13.43
N ILE A 29 -20.58 35.41 -12.95
CA ILE A 29 -21.92 35.85 -13.39
C ILE A 29 -22.11 37.34 -13.11
N MET A 30 -21.72 37.83 -11.91
CA MET A 30 -21.85 39.26 -11.57
C MET A 30 -20.96 40.17 -12.44
N VAL A 31 -19.72 39.77 -12.73
CA VAL A 31 -18.78 40.53 -13.56
C VAL A 31 -19.28 40.62 -15.01
N ILE A 32 -19.72 39.50 -15.59
CA ILE A 32 -20.29 39.49 -16.93
C ILE A 32 -21.53 40.39 -16.99
N ASN A 33 -22.39 40.28 -15.99
CA ASN A 33 -23.58 41.12 -15.89
C ASN A 33 -23.22 42.60 -15.85
N GLY A 34 -22.29 43.02 -15.02
CA GLY A 34 -21.81 44.39 -14.95
C GLY A 34 -21.26 44.94 -16.28
N SER A 35 -20.58 44.07 -17.06
CA SER A 35 -19.98 44.46 -18.34
C SER A 35 -20.97 44.54 -19.51
N VAL A 36 -22.07 43.79 -19.47
CA VAL A 36 -23.10 43.77 -20.52
C VAL A 36 -24.15 44.86 -20.30
N VAL A 37 -24.46 45.22 -19.05
CA VAL A 37 -25.50 46.22 -18.70
C VAL A 37 -25.00 47.65 -18.82
N THR A 38 -23.72 47.95 -18.99
CA THR A 38 -23.16 49.29 -19.01
C THR A 38 -23.26 50.05 -20.36
N ARG A 39 -24.05 49.62 -21.31
CA ARG A 39 -24.51 50.53 -22.38
C ARG A 39 -25.91 51.02 -21.99
N SER A 40 -25.94 52.04 -21.14
CA SER A 40 -27.20 52.65 -20.82
C SER A 40 -27.96 53.03 -22.11
N PRO A 41 -29.25 52.69 -22.24
CA PRO A 41 -30.04 53.05 -23.41
C PRO A 41 -29.93 54.55 -23.75
N GLU A 42 -29.78 55.39 -22.73
CA GLU A 42 -29.47 56.81 -22.86
C GLU A 42 -28.21 57.10 -23.68
N ALA A 43 -27.12 56.48 -23.39
CA ALA A 43 -25.83 56.69 -24.10
C ALA A 43 -25.92 56.21 -25.55
N VAL A 44 -26.67 55.14 -25.82
CA VAL A 44 -26.91 54.63 -27.16
C VAL A 44 -27.82 55.65 -27.91
N LEU A 45 -28.86 56.12 -27.29
CA LEU A 45 -29.82 57.13 -27.83
C LEU A 45 -29.08 58.36 -28.25
N VAL A 46 -28.34 58.99 -27.34
CA VAL A 46 -27.59 60.25 -27.62
C VAL A 46 -26.59 60.06 -28.74
N LYS A 47 -25.85 58.96 -28.73
CA LYS A 47 -24.83 58.65 -29.74
C LYS A 47 -25.43 58.44 -31.14
N GLU A 48 -26.51 57.67 -31.25
CA GLU A 48 -27.12 57.39 -32.56
C GLU A 48 -27.86 58.65 -33.10
N LEU A 49 -28.49 59.41 -32.23
CA LEU A 49 -29.13 60.60 -32.66
C LEU A 49 -28.14 61.70 -33.13
N ASN A 50 -27.02 61.87 -32.40
CA ASN A 50 -25.95 62.80 -32.81
C ASN A 50 -25.28 62.32 -34.12
N ALA A 51 -25.10 61.01 -34.34
CA ALA A 51 -24.65 60.52 -35.62
C ALA A 51 -25.63 60.78 -36.77
N ASN A 52 -26.93 60.85 -36.49
CA ASN A 52 -27.94 61.27 -37.45
C ASN A 52 -27.91 62.78 -37.68
N VAL A 53 -27.66 63.61 -36.67
CA VAL A 53 -27.43 65.04 -36.82
C VAL A 53 -26.33 65.34 -37.78
N ASP A 54 -25.18 64.65 -37.68
CA ASP A 54 -24.03 64.78 -38.56
C ASP A 54 -24.34 64.40 -40.02
N ARG A 55 -25.36 63.57 -40.27
CA ARG A 55 -25.81 63.17 -41.60
C ARG A 55 -26.80 64.14 -42.27
N VAL A 56 -27.34 65.10 -41.52
CA VAL A 56 -28.17 66.13 -42.06
C VAL A 56 -27.29 67.09 -42.88
N ARG A 57 -27.61 67.27 -44.14
CA ARG A 57 -26.89 68.18 -45.04
C ARG A 57 -27.76 69.37 -45.36
N PHE A 58 -27.14 70.57 -45.38
CA PHE A 58 -27.76 71.78 -45.83
C PHE A 58 -27.19 72.16 -47.19
N ASP A 59 -28.03 72.16 -48.22
CA ASP A 59 -27.64 72.50 -49.59
C ASP A 59 -28.75 73.35 -50.28
N ASN A 60 -28.34 74.45 -50.95
CA ASN A 60 -29.21 75.33 -51.66
C ASN A 60 -30.45 75.86 -50.81
N GLN A 61 -30.20 76.25 -49.58
CA GLN A 61 -31.23 76.71 -48.62
C GLN A 61 -32.31 75.68 -48.28
N ARG A 62 -32.01 74.38 -48.44
CA ARG A 62 -32.95 73.30 -48.05
C ARG A 62 -32.19 72.17 -47.26
N PHE A 63 -32.87 71.65 -46.25
CA PHE A 63 -32.37 70.47 -45.55
C PHE A 63 -32.50 69.20 -46.42
N ARG A 64 -31.48 68.46 -46.50
CA ARG A 64 -31.47 67.10 -47.12
C ARG A 64 -31.38 66.06 -46.07
N PHE A 65 -32.35 65.15 -46.01
CA PHE A 65 -32.51 64.06 -45.03
C PHE A 65 -32.33 62.67 -45.65
N ASP A 66 -31.78 62.59 -46.86
CA ASP A 66 -31.73 61.40 -47.67
C ASP A 66 -30.85 60.34 -47.02
N LYS A 67 -29.95 60.70 -46.09
CA LYS A 67 -28.99 59.80 -45.40
C LYS A 67 -29.34 59.59 -43.94
N LEU A 68 -30.46 59.99 -43.45
CA LEU A 68 -30.94 59.75 -42.11
C LEU A 68 -31.31 58.29 -41.95
N ASP A 69 -30.83 57.72 -40.85
CA ASP A 69 -31.16 56.33 -40.44
C ASP A 69 -32.34 56.44 -39.46
N TYR A 70 -33.53 56.07 -39.94
CA TYR A 70 -34.76 56.20 -39.12
C TYR A 70 -34.93 55.11 -38.09
N TYR A 71 -34.11 54.06 -38.18
CA TYR A 71 -34.07 53.05 -37.17
C TYR A 71 -32.67 52.39 -37.12
N SER A 72 -31.92 52.58 -36.02
CA SER A 72 -30.60 52.04 -35.82
C SER A 72 -30.42 51.65 -34.38
N ARG A 73 -29.94 50.42 -34.11
CA ARG A 73 -29.63 49.92 -32.78
C ARG A 73 -30.72 50.09 -31.74
N GLY A 74 -31.99 49.94 -32.11
CA GLY A 74 -33.13 50.10 -31.22
C GLY A 74 -33.60 51.56 -31.06
N VAL A 75 -32.92 52.54 -31.67
CA VAL A 75 -33.29 53.93 -31.66
C VAL A 75 -34.19 54.25 -32.86
N TYR A 76 -35.35 54.73 -32.60
CA TYR A 76 -36.28 55.30 -33.59
C TYR A 76 -35.99 56.78 -33.74
N THR A 77 -35.67 57.24 -34.95
CA THR A 77 -35.43 58.66 -35.24
C THR A 77 -36.61 59.22 -35.98
N ILE A 78 -37.15 60.32 -35.47
CA ILE A 78 -38.32 61.01 -36.00
C ILE A 78 -37.95 62.45 -36.29
N LEU A 79 -38.33 62.93 -37.47
CA LEU A 79 -38.08 64.26 -37.91
C LEU A 79 -39.38 65.09 -37.81
N TYR A 80 -39.33 66.26 -37.15
CA TYR A 80 -40.41 67.20 -37.00
C TYR A 80 -40.09 68.55 -37.66
N ASP A 81 -41.13 69.26 -38.10
CA ASP A 81 -41.01 70.64 -38.56
C ASP A 81 -40.97 71.65 -37.40
N ALA A 82 -40.87 72.96 -37.70
CA ALA A 82 -40.85 74.00 -36.69
C ALA A 82 -42.13 74.08 -35.86
N ASP A 83 -43.24 73.62 -36.40
CA ASP A 83 -44.58 73.64 -35.75
C ASP A 83 -44.84 72.36 -34.95
N GLY A 84 -43.85 71.37 -34.95
CA GLY A 84 -43.97 70.11 -34.22
C GLY A 84 -44.73 69.01 -34.95
N ASN A 85 -44.96 69.12 -36.27
CA ASN A 85 -45.61 68.10 -37.05
C ASN A 85 -44.55 67.08 -37.58
N VAL A 86 -44.89 65.79 -37.57
CA VAL A 86 -43.99 64.74 -38.08
C VAL A 86 -43.83 64.87 -39.59
N MET A 87 -42.60 65.11 -40.02
CA MET A 87 -42.21 65.13 -41.42
C MET A 87 -41.85 63.74 -41.95
N ARG A 88 -41.07 63.01 -41.17
CA ARG A 88 -40.60 61.66 -41.54
C ARG A 88 -40.25 60.84 -40.29
N GLY A 89 -40.28 59.53 -40.38
CA GLY A 89 -40.05 58.59 -39.31
C GLY A 89 -41.34 58.27 -38.56
N ALA A 90 -41.28 57.24 -37.72
CA ALA A 90 -42.42 56.89 -36.86
C ALA A 90 -41.92 56.45 -35.52
N PRO A 91 -42.54 56.77 -34.40
CA PRO A 91 -42.21 56.19 -33.10
C PRO A 91 -42.55 54.66 -33.06
N PRO A 92 -42.10 53.96 -32.07
CA PRO A 92 -42.58 52.60 -31.79
C PRO A 92 -44.11 52.64 -31.60
N ALA A 93 -44.80 51.56 -31.99
CA ALA A 93 -46.25 51.47 -31.93
C ALA A 93 -46.81 51.67 -30.49
N GLU A 94 -46.01 51.24 -29.49
CA GLU A 94 -46.37 51.33 -28.07
C GLU A 94 -46.04 52.72 -27.47
N PHE A 95 -45.31 53.58 -28.17
CA PHE A 95 -45.00 54.92 -27.73
C PHE A 95 -46.21 55.85 -27.99
N THR A 96 -47.10 55.94 -27.03
CA THR A 96 -48.38 56.69 -27.16
C THR A 96 -48.39 58.06 -26.47
N ALA A 97 -47.28 58.39 -25.78
CA ALA A 97 -47.20 59.68 -25.02
C ALA A 97 -47.00 60.89 -25.95
N ASP A 98 -47.78 61.91 -25.74
CA ASP A 98 -47.55 63.20 -26.34
C ASP A 98 -46.51 63.97 -25.51
N VAL A 99 -45.26 63.98 -26.01
CA VAL A 99 -44.13 64.58 -25.29
C VAL A 99 -43.69 65.84 -26.00
N PRO A 100 -43.69 66.98 -25.34
CA PRO A 100 -43.27 68.25 -25.98
C PRO A 100 -41.78 68.15 -26.38
N LEU A 101 -41.39 68.84 -27.47
CA LEU A 101 -40.01 68.89 -27.93
C LEU A 101 -39.19 69.75 -26.97
N GLN A 102 -38.02 69.29 -26.58
CA GLN A 102 -37.12 69.96 -25.67
C GLN A 102 -35.66 69.68 -26.08
N ASP A 103 -34.95 70.74 -26.42
CA ASP A 103 -33.56 70.62 -26.94
C ASP A 103 -32.58 70.11 -25.92
N ASP A 104 -31.69 69.21 -26.39
CA ASP A 104 -30.52 68.64 -25.66
C ASP A 104 -30.83 68.04 -24.29
N ALA A 105 -32.02 67.46 -24.13
CA ALA A 105 -32.45 66.84 -22.87
C ALA A 105 -32.93 65.41 -23.06
N VAL A 106 -32.25 64.44 -22.39
CA VAL A 106 -32.71 63.06 -22.32
C VAL A 106 -33.83 62.99 -21.26
N ARG A 107 -34.93 62.40 -21.58
CA ARG A 107 -36.09 62.27 -20.69
C ARG A 107 -36.60 60.85 -20.68
N LEU A 108 -36.99 60.41 -19.51
CA LEU A 108 -37.67 59.11 -19.35
C LEU A 108 -39.20 59.41 -19.43
N VAL A 109 -39.85 58.70 -20.30
CA VAL A 109 -41.27 58.83 -20.54
C VAL A 109 -41.97 57.53 -20.35
N ASN A 110 -42.98 57.51 -19.48
CA ASN A 110 -43.78 56.29 -19.25
C ASN A 110 -44.95 56.26 -20.27
N CYS A 111 -45.02 55.14 -21.00
CA CYS A 111 -46.05 54.90 -22.00
C CYS A 111 -46.91 53.65 -21.63
N GLY A 112 -47.29 53.55 -20.38
CA GLY A 112 -48.16 52.46 -19.90
C GLY A 112 -47.41 51.28 -19.44
N ALA A 113 -47.21 50.28 -20.30
CA ALA A 113 -46.49 49.06 -19.93
C ALA A 113 -45.00 49.25 -20.03
N ASP A 114 -44.50 50.14 -20.87
CA ASP A 114 -43.08 50.32 -21.17
C ASP A 114 -42.62 51.75 -20.94
N ASP A 115 -41.39 51.89 -20.49
CA ASP A 115 -40.70 53.17 -20.37
C ASP A 115 -39.82 53.43 -21.60
N TYR A 116 -39.76 54.68 -22.07
CA TYR A 116 -38.94 55.06 -23.20
C TYR A 116 -38.03 56.22 -22.82
N TYR A 117 -36.81 56.22 -23.27
CA TYR A 117 -35.94 57.38 -23.28
C TYR A 117 -36.16 58.12 -24.56
N VAL A 118 -36.41 59.47 -24.42
CA VAL A 118 -36.56 60.38 -25.50
C VAL A 118 -35.49 61.46 -25.44
N TYR A 119 -34.84 61.71 -26.57
CA TYR A 119 -33.85 62.78 -26.72
C TYR A 119 -34.13 63.57 -27.96
N ASP A 120 -34.15 64.85 -27.83
CA ASP A 120 -34.52 65.84 -28.92
C ASP A 120 -33.31 66.73 -29.20
N VAL A 121 -33.04 66.98 -30.47
CA VAL A 121 -32.03 67.94 -30.93
C VAL A 121 -32.70 68.94 -31.90
N ASN A 122 -32.58 70.21 -31.59
CA ASN A 122 -32.99 71.25 -32.46
C ASN A 122 -31.90 71.64 -33.45
N LEU A 123 -32.24 71.65 -34.74
CA LEU A 123 -31.36 72.10 -35.81
C LEU A 123 -31.83 73.41 -36.26
N ASP A 124 -31.46 74.52 -35.55
CA ASP A 124 -31.82 75.88 -35.87
C ASP A 124 -30.84 76.49 -36.84
N MET A 125 -31.35 76.96 -37.97
CA MET A 125 -30.62 77.69 -38.99
C MET A 125 -31.35 78.87 -39.55
N THR A 126 -30.64 79.79 -40.23
CA THR A 126 -31.15 81.08 -40.76
C THR A 126 -32.41 80.99 -41.64
N VAL A 127 -32.85 79.80 -42.04
CA VAL A 127 -33.99 79.57 -42.97
C VAL A 127 -35.14 78.77 -42.34
N GLY A 128 -35.01 78.27 -41.10
CA GLY A 128 -35.98 77.45 -40.38
C GLY A 128 -35.38 76.48 -39.38
N SER A 129 -36.19 76.08 -38.40
CA SER A 129 -35.77 75.05 -37.41
C SER A 129 -36.43 73.69 -37.72
N VAL A 130 -35.68 72.63 -37.50
CA VAL A 130 -36.11 71.23 -37.66
C VAL A 130 -35.69 70.47 -36.42
N TRP A 131 -36.54 69.58 -35.93
CA TRP A 131 -36.25 68.78 -34.75
C TRP A 131 -36.00 67.32 -35.13
N LEU A 132 -34.97 66.77 -34.56
CA LEU A 132 -34.72 65.29 -34.57
C LEU A 132 -35.05 64.77 -33.20
N ARG A 133 -35.97 63.83 -33.11
CA ARG A 133 -36.27 63.06 -31.91
C ARG A 133 -35.80 61.65 -32.04
N GLY A 134 -35.00 61.22 -31.08
CA GLY A 134 -34.70 59.82 -30.86
C GLY A 134 -35.57 59.23 -29.77
N VAL A 135 -36.06 58.02 -29.98
CA VAL A 135 -36.82 57.26 -29.00
C VAL A 135 -36.21 55.83 -28.91
N ILE A 136 -35.91 55.37 -27.70
CA ILE A 136 -35.45 54.02 -27.44
C ILE A 136 -36.21 53.45 -26.25
N ALA A 137 -36.67 52.20 -26.35
CA ALA A 137 -37.28 51.50 -25.23
C ALA A 137 -36.28 51.33 -24.09
N ASN A 138 -36.76 51.70 -22.90
CA ASN A 138 -36.05 51.32 -21.70
C ASN A 138 -36.33 49.79 -21.41
N GLU A 139 -35.91 48.94 -22.32
CA GLU A 139 -35.96 47.51 -22.04
C GLU A 139 -35.13 47.27 -20.79
N VAL A 140 -35.83 47.17 -19.66
CA VAL A 140 -35.25 46.69 -18.42
C VAL A 140 -34.84 45.26 -18.70
N THR A 141 -33.58 45.05 -19.11
CA THR A 141 -32.91 43.74 -19.20
C THR A 141 -32.91 43.03 -17.85
N GLY A 142 -33.68 43.57 -16.87
CA GLY A 142 -33.79 43.05 -15.50
C GLY A 142 -34.45 41.67 -15.41
N GLY A 143 -35.39 41.37 -16.33
CA GLY A 143 -36.13 40.10 -16.23
C GLY A 143 -35.29 38.86 -16.51
N ALA A 144 -34.40 38.88 -17.53
CA ALA A 144 -33.51 37.78 -17.81
C ALA A 144 -32.45 37.61 -16.72
N MET A 145 -31.99 38.73 -16.17
CA MET A 145 -30.98 38.75 -15.14
C MET A 145 -31.49 38.28 -13.77
N THR A 146 -32.65 38.72 -13.36
CA THR A 146 -33.30 38.21 -12.14
C THR A 146 -33.58 36.74 -12.24
N ALA A 147 -33.93 36.21 -13.42
CA ALA A 147 -34.10 34.80 -13.68
C ALA A 147 -32.76 34.03 -13.52
N ILE A 148 -31.66 34.52 -14.09
CA ILE A 148 -30.31 33.87 -13.96
C ILE A 148 -29.88 33.84 -12.50
N VAL A 149 -30.03 34.95 -11.77
CA VAL A 149 -29.69 35.02 -10.35
C VAL A 149 -30.57 34.07 -9.51
N ALA A 150 -31.87 34.02 -9.79
CA ALA A 150 -32.80 33.12 -9.11
C ALA A 150 -32.45 31.64 -9.34
N VAL A 151 -32.10 31.28 -10.58
CA VAL A 151 -31.62 29.93 -10.93
C VAL A 151 -30.30 29.63 -10.19
N ALA A 152 -29.36 30.56 -10.18
CA ALA A 152 -28.09 30.38 -9.45
C ALA A 152 -28.33 30.14 -7.96
N TRP A 153 -29.19 30.94 -7.31
CA TRP A 153 -29.54 30.76 -5.89
C TRP A 153 -30.25 29.43 -5.56
N SER A 154 -30.95 28.85 -6.53
CA SER A 154 -31.62 27.56 -6.35
C SER A 154 -30.71 26.35 -6.64
N VAL A 155 -29.86 26.45 -7.68
CA VAL A 155 -29.02 25.32 -8.16
C VAL A 155 -27.74 25.13 -7.32
N LEU A 156 -27.05 26.24 -6.97
CA LEU A 156 -25.78 26.14 -6.23
C LEU A 156 -25.88 25.42 -4.87
N PRO A 157 -26.89 25.69 -4.00
CA PRO A 157 -27.04 24.92 -2.76
C PRO A 157 -27.28 23.42 -2.98
N VAL A 158 -28.03 23.09 -4.04
CA VAL A 158 -28.29 21.68 -4.37
C VAL A 158 -27.01 20.98 -4.79
N LEU A 159 -26.18 21.61 -5.62
CA LEU A 159 -24.88 21.09 -6.03
C LEU A 159 -23.95 20.96 -4.84
N LEU A 160 -23.94 21.90 -3.90
CA LEU A 160 -23.15 21.82 -2.67
C LEU A 160 -23.58 20.61 -1.83
N ILE A 161 -24.88 20.40 -1.62
CA ILE A 161 -25.40 19.26 -0.87
C ILE A 161 -25.02 17.94 -1.55
N LEU A 162 -25.21 17.82 -2.86
CA LEU A 162 -24.85 16.63 -3.64
C LEU A 162 -23.35 16.33 -3.54
N SER A 163 -22.51 17.38 -3.62
CA SER A 163 -21.07 17.26 -3.49
C SER A 163 -20.64 16.77 -2.10
N VAL A 164 -21.24 17.28 -1.03
CA VAL A 164 -20.97 16.85 0.34
C VAL A 164 -21.36 15.37 0.53
N ILE A 165 -22.55 15.00 0.04
CA ILE A 165 -23.02 13.60 0.11
C ILE A 165 -22.10 12.69 -0.72
N GLY A 166 -21.82 13.03 -1.97
CA GLY A 166 -20.92 12.27 -2.84
C GLY A 166 -19.51 12.13 -2.26
N GLY A 167 -18.94 13.24 -1.78
CA GLY A 167 -17.63 13.26 -1.14
C GLY A 167 -17.56 12.38 0.12
N TYR A 168 -18.65 12.36 0.92
CA TYR A 168 -18.75 11.47 2.08
C TYR A 168 -18.75 9.98 1.67
N PHE A 169 -19.54 9.61 0.65
CA PHE A 169 -19.60 8.24 0.16
C PHE A 169 -18.25 7.78 -0.42
N ILE A 170 -17.61 8.62 -1.25
CA ILE A 170 -16.30 8.35 -1.81
C ILE A 170 -15.26 8.17 -0.70
N ALA A 171 -15.20 9.10 0.26
CA ALA A 171 -14.26 9.01 1.39
C ALA A 171 -14.51 7.78 2.25
N ARG A 172 -15.79 7.41 2.49
CA ARG A 172 -16.16 6.21 3.24
C ARG A 172 -15.70 4.94 2.53
N GLN A 173 -15.87 4.86 1.22
CA GLN A 173 -15.48 3.69 0.43
C GLN A 173 -13.96 3.55 0.33
N ALA A 174 -13.25 4.65 0.06
CA ALA A 174 -11.80 4.69 -0.05
C ALA A 174 -11.08 4.37 1.28
N LEU A 175 -11.67 4.73 2.43
CA LEU A 175 -11.08 4.49 3.75
C LEU A 175 -11.54 3.19 4.41
N ARG A 176 -12.48 2.45 3.82
CA ARG A 176 -12.95 1.16 4.36
C ARG A 176 -11.84 0.11 4.48
N PRO A 177 -10.94 -0.06 3.50
CA PRO A 177 -9.83 -0.99 3.59
C PRO A 177 -8.89 -0.68 4.76
N ILE A 178 -8.54 0.60 4.93
CA ILE A 178 -7.64 1.04 6.02
C ILE A 178 -8.23 0.70 7.41
N LYS A 179 -9.55 0.81 7.54
CA LYS A 179 -10.22 0.40 8.79
C LYS A 179 -10.07 -1.10 9.04
N LYS A 180 -10.25 -1.93 8.01
CA LYS A 180 -10.04 -3.39 8.11
C LYS A 180 -8.60 -3.75 8.47
N LEU A 181 -7.62 -3.05 7.86
CA LEU A 181 -6.20 -3.18 8.21
C LEU A 181 -5.96 -2.93 9.70
N THR A 182 -6.52 -1.85 10.24
CA THR A 182 -6.39 -1.51 11.66
C THR A 182 -7.05 -2.54 12.57
N GLU A 183 -8.24 -3.04 12.20
CA GLU A 183 -8.96 -4.06 12.95
C GLU A 183 -8.20 -5.39 12.98
N ALA A 184 -7.65 -5.84 11.84
CA ALA A 184 -6.83 -7.05 11.76
C ALA A 184 -5.54 -6.91 12.56
N ALA A 185 -4.84 -5.77 12.45
CA ALA A 185 -3.62 -5.51 13.21
C ALA A 185 -3.89 -5.52 14.74
N ASN A 186 -4.98 -4.92 15.19
CA ASN A 186 -5.34 -4.93 16.61
C ASN A 186 -5.69 -6.34 17.11
N ALA A 187 -6.42 -7.14 16.33
CA ALA A 187 -6.75 -8.53 16.69
C ALA A 187 -5.50 -9.39 16.89
N ILE A 188 -4.47 -9.16 16.08
CA ILE A 188 -3.17 -9.84 16.21
C ILE A 188 -2.41 -9.33 17.43
N THR A 189 -2.37 -8.01 17.66
CA THR A 189 -1.67 -7.39 18.81
C THR A 189 -2.29 -7.86 20.13
N ASP A 190 -3.61 -7.99 20.20
CA ASP A 190 -4.32 -8.49 21.38
C ASP A 190 -4.21 -10.03 21.54
N GLY A 191 -3.54 -10.72 20.60
CA GLY A 191 -3.35 -12.17 20.61
C GLY A 191 -4.66 -12.98 20.46
N THR A 192 -5.74 -12.34 20.04
CA THR A 192 -7.07 -12.96 19.98
C THR A 192 -7.29 -13.76 18.71
N ASP A 193 -6.69 -13.38 17.60
CA ASP A 193 -6.84 -14.08 16.31
C ASP A 193 -5.66 -13.83 15.37
N LEU A 194 -4.67 -14.75 15.36
CA LEU A 194 -3.55 -14.74 14.44
C LEU A 194 -3.94 -15.13 13.00
N LYS A 195 -5.16 -15.68 12.81
CA LYS A 195 -5.69 -16.08 11.50
C LYS A 195 -6.44 -14.97 10.80
N ALA A 196 -6.62 -13.83 11.47
CA ALA A 196 -7.27 -12.68 10.86
C ALA A 196 -6.53 -12.25 9.59
N ARG A 197 -7.28 -12.10 8.50
CA ARG A 197 -6.78 -11.60 7.21
C ARG A 197 -7.65 -10.46 6.74
N ILE A 198 -7.05 -9.56 6.00
CA ILE A 198 -7.75 -8.43 5.39
C ILE A 198 -8.68 -8.94 4.30
N GLY A 199 -8.21 -9.94 3.54
CA GLY A 199 -9.00 -10.67 2.55
C GLY A 199 -9.57 -9.77 1.45
N MET A 200 -8.80 -8.82 0.95
CA MET A 200 -9.23 -7.97 -0.16
C MET A 200 -9.11 -8.71 -1.49
N PRO A 201 -10.05 -8.47 -2.45
CA PRO A 201 -9.89 -8.95 -3.80
C PRO A 201 -8.57 -8.45 -4.39
N LYS A 202 -7.89 -9.29 -5.17
CA LYS A 202 -6.67 -8.88 -5.88
C LYS A 202 -7.01 -7.74 -6.85
N GLY A 203 -6.46 -6.57 -6.59
CA GLY A 203 -6.55 -5.36 -7.42
C GLY A 203 -5.15 -4.85 -7.76
N ASN A 204 -5.07 -3.99 -8.78
CA ASN A 204 -3.82 -3.36 -9.19
C ASN A 204 -3.62 -1.99 -8.52
N ASP A 205 -4.47 -1.60 -7.59
CA ASP A 205 -4.34 -0.36 -6.85
C ASP A 205 -3.39 -0.52 -5.64
N GLU A 206 -2.87 0.59 -5.15
CA GLU A 206 -1.89 0.65 -4.08
C GLU A 206 -2.45 0.09 -2.76
N VAL A 207 -3.76 0.21 -2.55
CA VAL A 207 -4.43 -0.28 -1.34
C VAL A 207 -4.53 -1.80 -1.36
N SER A 208 -4.83 -2.40 -2.51
CA SER A 208 -4.85 -3.85 -2.71
C SER A 208 -3.46 -4.47 -2.57
N GLN A 209 -2.42 -3.80 -3.10
CA GLN A 209 -1.02 -4.22 -2.92
C GLN A 209 -0.59 -4.16 -1.46
N LEU A 210 -0.97 -3.09 -0.75
CA LEU A 210 -0.69 -2.94 0.67
C LEU A 210 -1.39 -4.04 1.48
N ALA A 211 -2.67 -4.31 1.20
CA ALA A 211 -3.41 -5.38 1.86
C ALA A 211 -2.77 -6.76 1.66
N ALA A 212 -2.35 -7.07 0.43
CA ALA A 212 -1.65 -8.32 0.12
C ALA A 212 -0.30 -8.43 0.86
N SER A 213 0.44 -7.32 0.98
CA SER A 213 1.71 -7.29 1.74
C SER A 213 1.48 -7.55 3.22
N PHE A 214 0.42 -7.00 3.80
CA PHE A 214 0.03 -7.28 5.19
C PHE A 214 -0.42 -8.73 5.37
N ASP A 215 -1.26 -9.27 4.47
CA ASP A 215 -1.69 -10.67 4.55
C ASP A 215 -0.47 -11.62 4.49
N ASN A 216 0.50 -11.36 3.61
CA ASN A 216 1.76 -12.11 3.55
C ASN A 216 2.59 -11.98 4.86
N MET A 217 2.61 -10.80 5.47
CA MET A 217 3.27 -10.59 6.76
C MET A 217 2.57 -11.39 7.87
N PHE A 218 1.23 -11.39 7.89
CA PHE A 218 0.44 -12.15 8.86
C PHE A 218 0.62 -13.65 8.69
N ASP A 219 0.70 -14.16 7.45
CA ASP A 219 1.01 -15.57 7.17
C ASP A 219 2.36 -15.99 7.76
N ARG A 220 3.38 -15.14 7.59
CA ARG A 220 4.71 -15.38 8.17
C ARG A 220 4.69 -15.35 9.70
N LEU A 221 3.95 -14.40 10.28
CA LEU A 221 3.82 -14.26 11.73
C LEU A 221 3.09 -15.46 12.34
N GLU A 222 1.97 -15.88 11.75
CA GLU A 222 1.22 -17.07 12.17
C GLU A 222 2.10 -18.31 12.15
N LYS A 223 2.80 -18.53 11.02
CA LYS A 223 3.71 -19.65 10.88
C LYS A 223 4.83 -19.62 11.93
N SER A 224 5.44 -18.44 12.14
CA SER A 224 6.49 -18.29 13.16
C SER A 224 5.99 -18.60 14.56
N PHE A 225 4.77 -18.16 14.89
CA PHE A 225 4.16 -18.44 16.20
C PHE A 225 3.79 -19.91 16.37
N GLU A 226 3.24 -20.55 15.33
CA GLU A 226 2.98 -21.99 15.33
C GLU A 226 4.26 -22.82 15.53
N ASP A 227 5.33 -22.43 14.85
CA ASP A 227 6.64 -23.10 14.94
C ASP A 227 7.24 -22.92 16.34
N GLU A 228 7.12 -21.72 16.96
CA GLU A 228 7.59 -21.47 18.33
C GLU A 228 6.74 -22.22 19.37
N GLN A 229 5.42 -22.26 19.21
CA GLN A 229 4.54 -23.02 20.09
C GLN A 229 4.85 -24.53 20.03
N ARG A 230 5.07 -25.05 18.82
CA ARG A 230 5.47 -26.46 18.63
C ARG A 230 6.82 -26.72 19.26
N PHE A 231 7.80 -25.87 19.04
CA PHE A 231 9.12 -25.96 19.63
C PHE A 231 9.08 -26.03 21.16
N THR A 232 8.31 -25.15 21.81
CA THR A 232 8.16 -25.11 23.27
C THR A 232 7.45 -26.36 23.79
N SER A 233 6.43 -26.84 23.09
CA SER A 233 5.73 -28.08 23.42
C SER A 233 6.64 -29.29 23.34
N ASP A 234 7.35 -29.42 22.22
CA ASP A 234 8.23 -30.55 21.96
C ASP A 234 9.42 -30.58 22.95
N ALA A 235 10.03 -29.42 23.21
CA ALA A 235 11.07 -29.28 24.23
C ALA A 235 10.59 -29.72 25.62
N SER A 236 9.35 -29.34 26.00
CA SER A 236 8.72 -29.72 27.26
C SER A 236 8.49 -31.25 27.35
N HIS A 237 8.08 -31.85 26.24
CA HIS A 237 7.90 -33.32 26.17
C HIS A 237 9.20 -34.05 26.27
N GLU A 238 10.26 -33.62 25.54
CA GLU A 238 11.57 -34.23 25.56
C GLU A 238 12.32 -34.08 26.90
N LEU A 239 12.02 -33.04 27.68
CA LEU A 239 12.54 -32.86 29.04
C LEU A 239 11.75 -33.68 30.07
N ARG A 240 10.45 -33.89 29.88
CA ARG A 240 9.58 -34.62 30.81
C ARG A 240 9.95 -36.11 30.89
N THR A 241 10.25 -36.72 29.75
CA THR A 241 10.55 -38.14 29.67
C THR A 241 11.78 -38.53 30.54
N PRO A 242 12.98 -37.98 30.37
CA PRO A 242 14.15 -38.30 31.19
C PRO A 242 13.93 -37.97 32.67
N THR A 243 13.21 -36.85 32.96
CA THR A 243 12.89 -36.49 34.34
C THR A 243 12.02 -37.55 35.01
N THR A 244 11.03 -38.07 34.28
CA THR A 244 10.14 -39.15 34.81
C THR A 244 10.94 -40.44 35.05
N VAL A 245 11.86 -40.78 34.16
CA VAL A 245 12.75 -41.98 34.34
C VAL A 245 13.65 -41.81 35.58
N ILE A 246 14.28 -40.62 35.73
CA ILE A 246 15.10 -40.32 36.92
C ILE A 246 14.29 -40.51 38.21
N LEU A 247 13.08 -39.93 38.26
CA LEU A 247 12.19 -40.04 39.44
C LEU A 247 11.75 -41.50 39.71
N ALA A 248 11.45 -42.25 38.66
CA ALA A 248 11.10 -43.66 38.77
C ALA A 248 12.26 -44.51 39.29
N GLU A 249 13.46 -44.30 38.75
CA GLU A 249 14.69 -44.99 39.19
C GLU A 249 15.04 -44.66 40.66
N CYS A 250 14.94 -43.40 41.06
CA CYS A 250 15.13 -43.00 42.46
C CYS A 250 14.12 -43.69 43.36
N SER A 251 12.83 -43.75 42.96
CA SER A 251 11.77 -44.38 43.74
C SER A 251 11.95 -45.90 43.81
N TYR A 252 12.42 -46.49 42.71
CA TYR A 252 12.76 -47.93 42.65
C TYR A 252 13.88 -48.26 43.60
N ALA A 253 14.99 -47.52 43.53
CA ALA A 253 16.17 -47.75 44.39
C ALA A 253 15.83 -47.60 45.87
N GLN A 254 15.01 -46.63 46.25
CA GLN A 254 14.57 -46.40 47.63
C GLN A 254 13.75 -47.59 48.21
N LYS A 255 13.03 -48.31 47.37
CA LYS A 255 12.14 -49.40 47.81
C LYS A 255 12.72 -50.78 47.63
N ASN A 256 13.54 -51.01 46.63
CA ASN A 256 13.89 -52.33 46.15
C ASN A 256 15.41 -52.59 46.05
N ALA A 257 16.27 -51.56 46.09
CA ALA A 257 17.72 -51.80 46.03
C ALA A 257 18.25 -52.31 47.33
N GLU A 258 18.81 -53.51 47.34
CA GLU A 258 19.39 -54.19 48.50
C GLU A 258 20.91 -54.30 48.44
N THR A 259 21.49 -54.28 47.21
CA THR A 259 22.91 -54.44 46.99
C THR A 259 23.58 -53.16 46.47
N ILE A 260 24.91 -53.06 46.60
CA ILE A 260 25.69 -51.98 46.03
C ILE A 260 25.59 -51.98 44.51
N GLU A 261 25.45 -53.13 43.91
CA GLU A 261 25.30 -53.35 42.46
C GLU A 261 23.97 -52.75 41.97
N ASP A 262 22.86 -52.90 42.71
CA ASP A 262 21.58 -52.31 42.38
C ASP A 262 21.61 -50.76 42.43
N TYR A 263 22.23 -50.20 43.45
CA TYR A 263 22.44 -48.75 43.54
C TYR A 263 23.32 -48.20 42.41
N ARG A 264 24.40 -48.94 42.03
CA ARG A 264 25.26 -48.56 40.88
C ARG A 264 24.48 -48.57 39.58
N ALA A 265 23.71 -49.61 39.29
CA ALA A 265 22.87 -49.69 38.11
C ALA A 265 21.86 -48.52 38.03
N THR A 266 21.20 -48.19 39.14
CA THR A 266 20.33 -47.03 39.22
C THR A 266 21.05 -45.71 38.97
N LEU A 267 22.19 -45.48 39.56
CA LEU A 267 23.02 -44.29 39.34
C LEU A 267 23.46 -44.16 37.90
N ASP A 268 23.84 -45.25 37.25
CA ASP A 268 24.19 -45.26 35.82
C ASP A 268 23.03 -44.86 34.92
N VAL A 269 21.80 -45.29 35.24
CA VAL A 269 20.60 -44.82 34.51
C VAL A 269 20.34 -43.35 34.73
N ILE A 270 20.39 -42.89 35.99
CA ILE A 270 20.18 -41.49 36.33
C ILE A 270 21.23 -40.61 35.65
N GLN A 271 22.51 -41.01 35.68
CA GLN A 271 23.59 -40.26 35.02
C GLN A 271 23.35 -40.14 33.51
N ARG A 272 23.03 -41.24 32.81
CA ARG A 272 22.69 -41.20 31.37
C ARG A 272 21.52 -40.24 31.06
N GLN A 273 20.47 -40.26 31.88
CA GLN A 273 19.33 -39.34 31.68
C GLN A 273 19.72 -37.89 31.95
N ALA A 274 20.51 -37.60 32.95
CA ALA A 274 21.01 -36.26 33.23
C ALA A 274 21.94 -35.74 32.13
N GLU A 275 22.82 -36.56 31.59
CA GLU A 275 23.66 -36.22 30.42
C GLU A 275 22.82 -35.94 29.18
N LYS A 276 21.78 -36.75 28.92
CA LYS A 276 20.80 -36.51 27.84
C LYS A 276 20.09 -35.18 27.99
N MET A 277 19.63 -34.83 29.19
CA MET A 277 18.99 -33.52 29.49
C MET A 277 19.98 -32.36 29.26
N SER A 278 21.23 -32.51 29.74
CA SER A 278 22.25 -31.47 29.55
C SER A 278 22.53 -31.19 28.07
N ALA A 279 22.66 -32.25 27.26
CA ALA A 279 22.86 -32.16 25.84
C ALA A 279 21.65 -31.48 25.14
N LEU A 280 20.41 -31.83 25.54
CA LEU A 280 19.20 -31.22 25.02
C LEU A 280 19.17 -29.72 25.32
N VAL A 281 19.39 -29.32 26.57
CA VAL A 281 19.39 -27.90 26.97
C VAL A 281 20.45 -27.11 26.20
N LYS A 282 21.65 -27.68 26.02
CA LYS A 282 22.72 -27.05 25.24
C LYS A 282 22.33 -26.86 23.78
N SER A 283 21.73 -27.86 23.14
CA SER A 283 21.25 -27.76 21.75
C SER A 283 20.11 -26.73 21.59
N LEU A 284 19.17 -26.67 22.56
CA LEU A 284 18.10 -25.67 22.56
C LEU A 284 18.65 -24.26 22.66
N LEU A 285 19.62 -24.02 23.54
CA LEU A 285 20.24 -22.68 23.68
C LEU A 285 21.01 -22.28 22.42
N GLU A 286 21.69 -23.19 21.79
CA GLU A 286 22.40 -22.91 20.52
C GLU A 286 21.45 -22.59 19.39
N ILE A 287 20.37 -23.38 19.20
CA ILE A 287 19.33 -23.10 18.21
C ILE A 287 18.68 -21.73 18.46
N THR A 288 18.33 -21.44 19.73
CA THR A 288 17.71 -20.15 20.09
C THR A 288 18.64 -18.96 19.77
N ARG A 289 19.94 -19.09 20.02
CA ARG A 289 20.92 -18.04 19.68
C ARG A 289 21.05 -17.83 18.18
N MET A 290 21.00 -18.91 17.39
CA MET A 290 21.01 -18.84 15.92
C MET A 290 19.75 -18.14 15.40
N ASP A 291 18.57 -18.51 15.90
CA ASP A 291 17.29 -17.90 15.52
C ASP A 291 17.22 -16.40 15.79
N GLN A 292 17.75 -15.99 16.93
CA GLN A 292 17.78 -14.59 17.34
C GLN A 292 18.89 -13.79 16.63
N GLY A 293 19.72 -14.42 15.81
CA GLY A 293 20.89 -13.78 15.20
C GLY A 293 21.93 -13.31 16.23
N THR A 294 21.87 -13.83 17.47
CA THR A 294 22.80 -13.48 18.55
C THR A 294 23.99 -14.42 18.62
N GLN A 295 23.99 -15.47 17.83
CA GLN A 295 25.14 -16.36 17.68
C GLN A 295 26.30 -15.56 17.11
N LYS A 296 27.39 -15.47 17.87
CA LYS A 296 28.63 -14.89 17.37
C LYS A 296 29.28 -15.92 16.44
N VAL A 297 29.34 -15.61 15.17
CA VAL A 297 30.03 -16.40 14.15
C VAL A 297 31.42 -15.77 13.94
N SER A 298 32.47 -16.57 14.06
CA SER A 298 33.82 -16.10 13.84
C SER A 298 34.37 -16.71 12.54
N PHE A 299 34.11 -16.01 11.44
CA PHE A 299 34.60 -16.42 10.15
C PHE A 299 36.11 -16.26 10.05
N GLU A 300 36.79 -17.31 9.61
CA GLU A 300 38.21 -17.33 9.28
C GLU A 300 38.46 -18.13 7.99
N TYR A 301 39.44 -17.72 7.22
CA TYR A 301 39.84 -18.44 6.01
C TYR A 301 40.73 -19.60 6.40
N ALA A 302 40.17 -20.81 6.49
CA ALA A 302 40.83 -21.98 7.04
C ALA A 302 40.82 -23.17 6.06
N ASP A 303 41.71 -24.11 6.30
CA ASP A 303 41.83 -25.37 5.51
C ASP A 303 40.69 -26.32 5.88
N LEU A 304 39.67 -26.38 5.01
CA LEU A 304 38.54 -27.31 5.16
C LEU A 304 38.96 -28.75 5.00
N SER A 305 40.01 -29.02 4.20
CA SER A 305 40.53 -30.40 4.01
C SER A 305 41.12 -30.95 5.29
N GLU A 306 41.91 -30.13 6.00
CA GLU A 306 42.49 -30.50 7.30
C GLU A 306 41.35 -30.70 8.33
N LEU A 307 40.40 -29.80 8.39
CA LEU A 307 39.26 -29.91 9.32
C LEU A 307 38.45 -31.20 9.13
N VAL A 308 38.05 -31.50 7.87
CA VAL A 308 37.28 -32.71 7.56
C VAL A 308 38.11 -33.95 7.92
N GLY A 309 39.41 -33.94 7.65
CA GLY A 309 40.33 -35.05 7.99
C GLY A 309 40.35 -35.32 9.49
N VAL A 310 40.62 -34.27 10.29
CA VAL A 310 40.70 -34.39 11.77
C VAL A 310 39.37 -34.89 12.34
N VAL A 311 38.23 -34.33 11.91
CA VAL A 311 36.93 -34.79 12.42
C VAL A 311 36.64 -36.23 12.05
N CYS A 312 37.01 -36.68 10.83
CA CYS A 312 36.83 -38.08 10.42
C CYS A 312 37.74 -39.05 11.24
N GLU A 313 38.96 -38.64 11.52
CA GLU A 313 39.87 -39.45 12.39
C GLU A 313 39.31 -39.58 13.81
N GLU A 314 38.84 -38.46 14.41
CA GLU A 314 38.22 -38.50 15.74
C GLU A 314 36.97 -39.39 15.78
N GLN A 315 36.09 -39.26 14.77
CA GLN A 315 34.86 -40.07 14.67
C GLN A 315 35.15 -41.57 14.41
N ALA A 316 36.21 -41.88 13.70
CA ALA A 316 36.62 -43.28 13.46
C ALA A 316 37.09 -43.98 14.76
N LEU A 317 37.66 -43.24 15.74
CA LEU A 317 38.04 -43.78 17.04
C LEU A 317 36.83 -44.19 17.90
N VAL A 318 35.68 -43.60 17.69
CA VAL A 318 34.42 -43.83 18.42
C VAL A 318 33.47 -44.73 17.62
N ALA A 319 33.98 -45.38 16.56
CA ALA A 319 33.20 -46.23 15.66
C ALA A 319 32.33 -47.24 16.43
N ARG A 320 31.04 -47.29 16.07
CA ARG A 320 30.01 -48.15 16.70
C ARG A 320 29.54 -49.20 15.69
N ASN A 321 29.05 -50.33 16.21
CA ASN A 321 28.39 -51.36 15.39
C ASN A 321 29.25 -51.95 14.26
N GLY A 322 30.60 -51.88 14.37
CA GLY A 322 31.49 -52.38 13.33
C GLY A 322 31.46 -51.65 12.00
N ILE A 323 30.81 -50.45 11.96
CA ILE A 323 30.70 -49.60 10.76
C ILE A 323 32.09 -49.01 10.47
N ARG A 324 32.51 -49.07 9.21
CA ARG A 324 33.77 -48.48 8.74
C ARG A 324 33.55 -47.10 8.19
N LEU A 325 34.45 -46.16 8.50
CA LEU A 325 34.46 -44.84 7.92
C LEU A 325 35.60 -44.75 6.90
N GLU A 326 35.26 -44.45 5.65
CA GLU A 326 36.20 -44.20 4.55
C GLU A 326 36.17 -42.73 4.15
N THR A 327 37.35 -42.18 3.83
CA THR A 327 37.51 -40.77 3.45
C THR A 327 38.07 -40.62 2.04
N ASP A 328 37.53 -39.68 1.27
CA ASP A 328 38.05 -39.24 -0.03
C ASP A 328 38.13 -37.70 -0.02
N ILE A 329 39.18 -37.18 0.61
CA ILE A 329 39.37 -35.76 0.87
C ILE A 329 40.40 -35.19 -0.08
N ARG A 330 39.97 -34.30 -0.96
CA ARG A 330 40.92 -33.53 -1.80
C ARG A 330 41.66 -32.51 -0.94
N PRO A 331 42.97 -32.42 -1.02
CA PRO A 331 43.79 -31.50 -0.24
C PRO A 331 43.63 -30.06 -0.71
N GLU A 332 44.04 -29.11 0.11
CA GLU A 332 44.18 -27.68 -0.19
C GLU A 332 42.86 -27.02 -0.61
N ILE A 333 41.73 -27.36 0.01
CA ILE A 333 40.47 -26.69 -0.13
C ILE A 333 40.28 -25.74 1.06
N PHE A 334 40.30 -24.45 0.79
CA PHE A 334 40.14 -23.39 1.78
C PHE A 334 38.78 -22.72 1.60
N CYS A 335 38.11 -22.43 2.72
CA CYS A 335 36.86 -21.69 2.75
C CYS A 335 36.85 -20.68 3.90
N GLU A 336 36.10 -19.61 3.76
CA GLU A 336 35.82 -18.70 4.86
C GLU A 336 34.70 -19.29 5.71
N MET A 337 35.03 -19.77 6.93
CA MET A 337 34.09 -20.48 7.77
C MET A 337 34.37 -20.29 9.25
N ASP A 338 33.35 -20.54 10.07
CA ASP A 338 33.55 -20.77 11.51
C ASP A 338 33.90 -22.26 11.74
N VAL A 339 35.16 -22.51 12.08
CA VAL A 339 35.68 -23.86 12.24
C VAL A 339 34.90 -24.68 13.27
N PHE A 340 34.47 -24.04 14.37
CA PHE A 340 33.72 -24.75 15.42
C PHE A 340 32.32 -25.15 14.93
N LEU A 341 31.61 -24.26 14.19
CA LEU A 341 30.30 -24.56 13.67
C LEU A 341 30.36 -25.64 12.56
N ILE A 342 31.34 -25.57 11.66
CA ILE A 342 31.49 -26.58 10.60
C ILE A 342 31.90 -27.93 11.19
N THR A 343 32.73 -27.95 12.24
CA THR A 343 33.00 -29.18 13.01
C THR A 343 31.70 -29.83 13.50
N ARG A 344 30.76 -29.02 14.02
CA ARG A 344 29.45 -29.52 14.47
C ARG A 344 28.58 -30.05 13.33
N VAL A 345 28.63 -29.44 12.15
CA VAL A 345 27.94 -29.95 10.95
C VAL A 345 28.48 -31.38 10.65
N LEU A 346 29.77 -31.54 10.57
CA LEU A 346 30.39 -32.82 10.28
C LEU A 346 30.05 -33.88 11.34
N GLN A 347 30.20 -33.53 12.62
CA GLN A 347 29.85 -34.43 13.73
C GLN A 347 28.40 -34.88 13.65
N ASN A 348 27.43 -33.96 13.45
CA ASN A 348 26.03 -34.33 13.37
C ASN A 348 25.73 -35.24 12.19
N LEU A 349 26.32 -34.99 11.00
CA LEU A 349 26.10 -35.83 9.83
C LEU A 349 26.73 -37.23 9.98
N ILE A 350 27.94 -37.31 10.53
CA ILE A 350 28.62 -38.59 10.75
C ILE A 350 27.95 -39.37 11.88
N ASP A 351 27.54 -38.73 12.98
CA ASP A 351 26.77 -39.36 14.06
C ASP A 351 25.46 -39.94 13.54
N ASN A 352 24.74 -39.23 12.69
CA ASN A 352 23.53 -39.75 12.03
C ASN A 352 23.84 -40.96 11.16
N ALA A 353 24.94 -40.94 10.40
CA ALA A 353 25.35 -42.06 9.58
C ALA A 353 25.70 -43.29 10.42
N TYR A 354 26.37 -43.15 11.58
CA TYR A 354 26.61 -44.25 12.53
C TYR A 354 25.32 -44.76 13.17
N GLN A 355 24.39 -43.88 13.48
CA GLN A 355 23.14 -44.20 14.16
C GLN A 355 22.17 -45.00 13.27
N PHE A 356 22.08 -44.62 11.99
CA PHE A 356 21.16 -45.22 11.03
C PHE A 356 21.83 -46.17 10.02
N GLY A 357 23.15 -46.28 10.08
CA GLY A 357 23.94 -47.22 9.29
C GLY A 357 23.65 -48.68 9.63
N ARG A 358 23.99 -49.58 8.72
CA ARG A 358 23.90 -51.05 8.95
C ARG A 358 25.04 -51.51 9.80
N GLU A 359 24.81 -52.56 10.61
CA GLU A 359 25.89 -53.25 11.32
C GLU A 359 26.92 -53.76 10.31
N GLY A 360 28.21 -53.44 10.52
CA GLY A 360 29.29 -53.74 9.59
C GLY A 360 29.28 -52.95 8.28
N GLY A 361 28.45 -51.94 8.19
CA GLY A 361 28.26 -51.06 7.02
C GLY A 361 29.43 -50.12 6.75
N LEU A 362 29.19 -49.17 5.84
CA LEU A 362 30.19 -48.23 5.34
C LEU A 362 29.65 -46.80 5.38
N ILE A 363 30.40 -45.90 5.99
CA ILE A 363 30.21 -44.43 5.88
C ILE A 363 31.32 -43.89 5.00
N ARG A 364 30.98 -43.13 3.99
CA ARG A 364 31.96 -42.45 3.13
C ARG A 364 31.82 -40.94 3.29
N VAL A 365 32.93 -40.30 3.66
CA VAL A 365 33.02 -38.83 3.71
C VAL A 365 33.94 -38.37 2.58
N SER A 366 33.44 -37.49 1.72
CA SER A 366 34.26 -36.93 0.65
C SER A 366 34.19 -35.40 0.64
N LEU A 367 35.30 -34.80 0.21
CA LEU A 367 35.44 -33.37 0.03
C LEU A 367 35.95 -33.07 -1.38
N ALA A 368 35.24 -32.26 -2.11
CA ALA A 368 35.60 -31.86 -3.46
C ALA A 368 35.44 -30.34 -3.65
N ARG A 369 36.27 -29.74 -4.52
CA ARG A 369 36.16 -28.35 -4.93
C ARG A 369 35.01 -28.23 -5.94
N THR A 370 34.20 -27.21 -5.80
CA THR A 370 33.16 -26.80 -6.77
C THR A 370 33.58 -25.55 -7.51
N SER A 371 32.75 -25.03 -8.46
CA SER A 371 33.01 -23.78 -9.16
C SER A 371 33.08 -22.58 -8.22
N ASP A 372 32.30 -22.59 -7.11
CA ASP A 372 32.08 -21.43 -6.26
C ASP A 372 32.51 -21.71 -4.78
N GLY A 373 33.15 -22.84 -4.52
CA GLY A 373 33.56 -23.20 -3.17
C GLY A 373 33.87 -24.68 -3.01
N ALA A 374 33.24 -25.34 -2.03
CA ALA A 374 33.48 -26.74 -1.68
C ALA A 374 32.15 -27.50 -1.47
N ALA A 375 32.21 -28.81 -1.74
CA ALA A 375 31.17 -29.78 -1.43
C ALA A 375 31.66 -30.83 -0.47
N ILE A 376 31.03 -30.95 0.69
CA ILE A 376 31.25 -32.03 1.66
C ILE A 376 30.13 -33.05 1.47
N THR A 377 30.45 -34.30 1.23
CA THR A 377 29.47 -35.37 1.10
C THR A 377 29.64 -36.38 2.19
N VAL A 378 28.56 -36.72 2.90
CA VAL A 378 28.51 -37.81 3.88
C VAL A 378 27.49 -38.82 3.40
N ALA A 379 27.92 -40.02 3.08
CA ALA A 379 27.08 -41.11 2.56
C ALA A 379 27.14 -42.31 3.46
N ASP A 380 26.00 -42.92 3.76
CA ASP A 380 25.86 -44.20 4.49
C ASP A 380 25.11 -45.23 3.64
N ASP A 381 25.29 -46.51 3.96
CA ASP A 381 24.57 -47.64 3.38
C ASP A 381 23.45 -48.16 4.29
N GLY A 382 22.91 -47.26 5.14
CA GLY A 382 21.96 -47.60 6.19
C GLY A 382 20.53 -47.87 5.72
N ILE A 383 19.58 -47.59 6.63
CA ILE A 383 18.14 -47.86 6.39
C ILE A 383 17.50 -46.96 5.35
N GLY A 384 18.12 -45.81 5.05
CA GLY A 384 17.58 -44.81 4.15
C GLY A 384 16.33 -44.10 4.70
N ILE A 385 15.83 -43.14 3.93
CA ILE A 385 14.72 -42.27 4.28
C ILE A 385 13.63 -42.36 3.20
N ALA A 386 12.38 -42.48 3.62
CA ALA A 386 11.24 -42.51 2.68
C ALA A 386 11.04 -41.14 2.03
N PRO A 387 10.63 -41.05 0.75
CA PRO A 387 10.49 -39.79 0.04
C PRO A 387 9.58 -38.75 0.75
N GLU A 388 8.50 -39.21 1.40
CA GLU A 388 7.54 -38.38 2.11
C GLU A 388 8.11 -37.74 3.40
N GLN A 389 9.27 -38.21 3.82
CA GLN A 389 9.97 -37.76 5.03
C GLN A 389 11.10 -36.78 4.72
N LEU A 390 11.64 -36.74 3.50
CA LEU A 390 12.80 -35.93 3.11
C LEU A 390 12.65 -34.44 3.43
N GLU A 391 11.49 -33.88 3.18
CA GLU A 391 11.21 -32.47 3.50
C GLU A 391 11.05 -32.21 5.01
N LYS A 392 10.89 -33.26 5.81
CA LYS A 392 10.59 -33.15 7.24
C LYS A 392 11.80 -33.36 8.12
N ILE A 393 12.87 -34.04 7.63
CA ILE A 393 14.03 -34.41 8.45
C ILE A 393 14.80 -33.20 8.99
N PHE A 394 14.68 -32.04 8.38
CA PHE A 394 15.25 -30.77 8.84
C PHE A 394 14.39 -30.05 9.85
N LYS A 395 13.12 -30.51 10.10
CA LYS A 395 12.28 -29.93 11.14
C LYS A 395 12.79 -30.32 12.53
N ARG A 396 12.74 -29.37 13.45
CA ARG A 396 13.15 -29.61 14.85
C ARG A 396 12.29 -30.69 15.48
N PHE A 397 12.93 -31.55 16.29
CA PHE A 397 12.33 -32.71 16.98
C PHE A 397 11.70 -33.74 16.04
N TYR A 398 11.93 -33.64 14.72
CA TYR A 398 11.41 -34.63 13.80
C TYR A 398 12.22 -35.90 13.85
N GLN A 399 11.53 -37.03 13.97
CA GLN A 399 12.09 -38.38 13.90
C GLN A 399 11.20 -39.22 12.99
N ALA A 400 11.84 -39.94 12.06
CA ALA A 400 11.15 -40.72 11.02
C ALA A 400 10.39 -41.93 11.57
N ASP A 401 10.79 -42.44 12.73
CA ASP A 401 10.20 -43.64 13.36
C ASP A 401 9.91 -43.41 14.82
N GLU A 402 8.61 -43.37 15.17
CA GLU A 402 8.15 -43.19 16.58
C GLU A 402 8.50 -44.38 17.48
N SER A 403 8.68 -45.56 16.93
CA SER A 403 9.00 -46.79 17.69
C SER A 403 10.41 -46.77 18.26
N ARG A 404 11.32 -45.94 17.71
CA ARG A 404 12.72 -45.82 18.14
C ARG A 404 12.99 -44.53 18.94
N ARG A 405 11.98 -43.83 19.36
CA ARG A 405 12.07 -42.52 20.08
C ARG A 405 12.97 -42.55 21.32
N ASN A 406 13.09 -43.71 21.97
CA ASN A 406 13.84 -43.82 23.24
C ASN A 406 15.35 -44.11 23.06
N GLU A 407 15.78 -44.56 21.88
CA GLU A 407 17.18 -45.01 21.65
C GLU A 407 17.96 -44.08 20.69
N THR A 408 17.25 -43.31 19.87
CA THR A 408 17.82 -42.48 18.79
C THR A 408 17.66 -41.01 19.10
N GLY A 409 18.67 -40.22 18.92
CA GLY A 409 18.82 -38.75 19.07
C GLY A 409 17.60 -37.88 19.29
N MET A 410 17.81 -36.59 19.54
CA MET A 410 16.75 -35.64 19.93
C MET A 410 16.01 -35.01 18.75
N GLY A 411 16.33 -35.39 17.50
CA GLY A 411 15.74 -34.75 16.30
C GLY A 411 16.13 -33.28 16.10
N LEU A 412 17.22 -32.82 16.72
CA LEU A 412 17.73 -31.45 16.61
C LEU A 412 18.97 -31.33 15.73
N GLY A 413 19.69 -32.45 15.46
CA GLY A 413 20.97 -32.45 14.75
C GLY A 413 20.86 -31.90 13.32
N LEU A 414 19.92 -32.40 12.51
CA LEU A 414 19.78 -31.97 11.11
C LEU A 414 19.25 -30.57 10.98
N SER A 415 18.35 -30.14 11.85
CA SER A 415 17.89 -28.73 11.86
C SER A 415 19.01 -27.77 12.21
N MET A 416 19.93 -28.16 13.10
CA MET A 416 21.13 -27.38 13.41
C MET A 416 22.10 -27.36 12.22
N VAL A 417 22.28 -28.48 11.53
CA VAL A 417 23.13 -28.57 10.32
C VAL A 417 22.61 -27.57 9.27
N GLU A 418 21.31 -27.60 8.96
CA GLU A 418 20.69 -26.68 7.99
C GLU A 418 20.91 -25.21 8.37
N GLN A 419 20.70 -24.86 9.64
CA GLN A 419 20.91 -23.49 10.12
C GLN A 419 22.38 -23.05 10.04
N ILE A 420 23.32 -23.90 10.44
CA ILE A 420 24.76 -23.59 10.36
C ILE A 420 25.19 -23.40 8.91
N VAL A 421 24.75 -24.27 8.02
CA VAL A 421 25.07 -24.20 6.60
C VAL A 421 24.51 -22.89 5.99
N HIS A 422 23.27 -22.53 6.32
CA HIS A 422 22.68 -21.26 5.89
C HIS A 422 23.41 -20.02 6.46
N LEU A 423 23.87 -20.07 7.71
CA LEU A 423 24.70 -19.01 8.30
C LEU A 423 26.02 -18.79 7.55
N HIS A 424 26.52 -19.84 6.89
CA HIS A 424 27.71 -19.80 6.02
C HIS A 424 27.37 -19.51 4.55
N GLY A 425 26.15 -19.05 4.22
CA GLY A 425 25.74 -18.79 2.84
C GLY A 425 25.71 -20.04 1.96
N GLY A 426 25.79 -21.23 2.56
CA GLY A 426 25.79 -22.52 1.90
C GLY A 426 24.39 -23.12 1.72
N THR A 427 24.35 -24.31 1.12
CA THR A 427 23.13 -25.12 0.98
C THR A 427 23.43 -26.59 1.35
N ILE A 428 22.39 -27.30 1.79
CA ILE A 428 22.47 -28.75 2.06
C ILE A 428 21.40 -29.46 1.23
N ASP A 429 21.83 -30.54 0.57
CA ASP A 429 20.96 -31.44 -0.18
C ASP A 429 20.99 -32.85 0.43
N VAL A 430 19.89 -33.58 0.26
CA VAL A 430 19.76 -34.96 0.69
C VAL A 430 19.25 -35.85 -0.44
N ASN A 431 19.91 -36.96 -0.66
CA ASN A 431 19.45 -38.02 -1.56
C ASN A 431 19.41 -39.32 -0.78
N SER A 432 18.26 -39.97 -0.72
CA SER A 432 18.09 -41.22 0.05
C SER A 432 17.08 -42.14 -0.62
N THR A 433 17.32 -43.41 -0.49
CA THR A 433 16.40 -44.47 -0.91
C THR A 433 16.21 -45.44 0.25
N LEU A 434 14.97 -45.71 0.60
CA LEU A 434 14.64 -46.60 1.69
C LEU A 434 15.27 -47.98 1.46
N GLY A 435 16.05 -48.45 2.43
CA GLY A 435 16.76 -49.72 2.35
C GLY A 435 18.10 -49.67 1.61
N ALA A 436 18.53 -48.54 1.06
CA ALA A 436 19.79 -48.43 0.29
C ALA A 436 20.80 -47.44 0.90
N GLY A 437 20.34 -46.56 1.86
CA GLY A 437 21.20 -45.60 2.53
C GLY A 437 20.85 -44.16 2.23
N THR A 438 21.63 -43.23 2.78
CA THR A 438 21.45 -41.81 2.67
C THR A 438 22.74 -41.09 2.30
N THR A 439 22.61 -40.03 1.50
CA THR A 439 23.72 -39.15 1.12
C THR A 439 23.33 -37.71 1.39
N PHE A 440 24.05 -37.05 2.28
CA PHE A 440 23.96 -35.61 2.51
C PHE A 440 25.09 -34.92 1.76
N VAL A 441 24.79 -33.82 1.09
CA VAL A 441 25.74 -32.95 0.39
C VAL A 441 25.63 -31.53 0.91
N VAL A 442 26.70 -31.04 1.53
CA VAL A 442 26.79 -29.66 2.02
C VAL A 442 27.66 -28.84 1.08
N TYR A 443 27.13 -27.79 0.53
CA TYR A 443 27.86 -26.83 -0.30
C TYR A 443 28.20 -25.60 0.52
N LEU A 444 29.49 -25.23 0.55
CA LEU A 444 29.98 -24.04 1.21
C LEU A 444 30.64 -23.12 0.19
N PRO A 445 30.35 -21.79 0.18
CA PRO A 445 31.06 -20.86 -0.68
C PRO A 445 32.53 -20.72 -0.24
N GLU A 446 33.41 -20.38 -1.17
CA GLU A 446 34.82 -20.15 -0.84
C GLU A 446 34.96 -18.91 0.06
N ARG A 447 34.14 -17.87 -0.20
CA ARG A 447 34.06 -16.65 0.62
C ARG A 447 32.62 -16.29 0.92
N GLN A 448 32.41 -15.68 2.06
CA GLN A 448 31.10 -15.13 2.41
C GLN A 448 30.77 -13.91 1.53
N ALA A 449 29.49 -13.73 1.16
CA ALA A 449 29.02 -12.65 0.27
C ALA A 449 28.87 -11.32 1.02
#